data_a3abc1dad81bea570e084975731ad62e
#
_entry.id   a3abc1dad81bea570e084975731ad62e
#
_cell.length_a   1.000
_cell.length_b   1.000
_cell.length_c   1.000
_cell.angle_alpha   90.00
_cell.angle_beta   90.00
_cell.angle_gamma   90.00
#
_symmetry.space_group_name_H-M   'P 1'
#
loop_
_entity.id
_entity.type
_entity.pdbx_description
1 polymer ?
#
loop_
_entity_poly.entity_id
_entity_poly.type
_entity_poly.pdbx_seq_one_letter_code
_entity_poly.pdbx_strand_id
1 'polypeptide(L)'
;MDPLRAVSLDLDNTLWDTPPVLLRAESALRAWLEAEAPEIARRFTTADLTRLRLSVAAESPTRAHDLSFVRTEALRRAARAAGYDDALAERAFSVFLSARNDVVPYAEVPATLARLAARLPLYALSNGNACVWRAGLGRHFVAAVDAAGAGAAKPDPRIFARLLEVAAVPAASVLHVGDDAEADVAGARAAGLRTAWMNRTGTPWPAERPPPDYEIADLEGLERLVGRLLGAPD
;
A
#
# COMPACT_ATOMS: atom_id res chain seq x y z
N MET A 1 24.23 17.67 -0.31
CA MET A 1 23.20 16.59 -0.46
C MET A 1 22.99 16.36 -1.94
N ASP A 2 22.79 15.09 -2.34
CA ASP A 2 22.46 14.80 -3.74
C ASP A 2 21.16 15.49 -4.14
N PRO A 3 21.01 15.96 -5.39
CA PRO A 3 19.77 16.58 -5.81
C PRO A 3 18.60 15.56 -5.76
N LEU A 4 17.41 16.03 -5.40
CA LEU A 4 16.19 15.20 -5.46
C LEU A 4 15.88 14.87 -6.93
N ARG A 5 15.65 13.58 -7.25
CA ARG A 5 15.41 13.09 -8.61
C ARG A 5 14.14 12.26 -8.76
N ALA A 6 13.58 11.78 -7.65
CA ALA A 6 12.35 10.99 -7.65
C ALA A 6 11.63 11.09 -6.31
N VAL A 7 10.32 10.87 -6.33
CA VAL A 7 9.50 10.70 -5.14
C VAL A 7 8.84 9.32 -5.19
N SER A 8 8.92 8.59 -4.08
CA SER A 8 8.22 7.34 -3.87
C SER A 8 7.13 7.54 -2.82
N LEU A 9 5.92 7.08 -3.08
CA LEU A 9 4.74 7.28 -2.24
C LEU A 9 4.19 5.93 -1.80
N ASP A 10 3.97 5.76 -0.51
CA ASP A 10 3.02 4.77 -0.03
C ASP A 10 1.60 5.14 -0.46
N LEU A 11 0.66 4.21 -0.35
CA LEU A 11 -0.71 4.37 -0.84
C LEU A 11 -1.72 4.49 0.30
N ASP A 12 -1.81 3.44 1.12
CA ASP A 12 -2.79 3.29 2.20
C ASP A 12 -2.51 4.30 3.32
N ASN A 13 -3.53 5.04 3.77
CA ASN A 13 -3.45 6.16 4.72
C ASN A 13 -2.54 7.33 4.27
N THR A 14 -1.81 7.18 3.19
CA THR A 14 -1.00 8.23 2.57
C THR A 14 -1.81 8.99 1.51
N LEU A 15 -2.46 8.29 0.57
CA LEU A 15 -3.24 8.89 -0.51
C LEU A 15 -4.76 8.82 -0.30
N TRP A 16 -5.23 7.91 0.55
CA TRP A 16 -6.64 7.71 0.94
C TRP A 16 -6.73 7.09 2.33
N ASP A 17 -7.90 7.25 2.95
CA ASP A 17 -8.21 6.59 4.23
C ASP A 17 -8.51 5.11 4.00
N THR A 18 -7.67 4.22 4.52
CA THR A 18 -7.71 2.77 4.26
C THR A 18 -8.82 2.03 5.03
N PRO A 19 -9.12 2.29 6.31
CA PRO A 19 -10.14 1.58 7.04
C PRO A 19 -11.51 1.54 6.34
N PRO A 20 -12.08 2.62 5.82
CA PRO A 20 -13.36 2.58 5.09
C PRO A 20 -13.29 1.75 3.80
N VAL A 21 -12.16 1.76 3.11
CA VAL A 21 -11.96 0.96 1.89
C VAL A 21 -11.99 -0.53 2.21
N LEU A 22 -11.25 -0.95 3.25
CA LEU A 22 -11.24 -2.35 3.67
C LEU A 22 -12.60 -2.80 4.17
N LEU A 23 -13.33 -1.97 4.92
CA LEU A 23 -14.67 -2.28 5.38
C LEU A 23 -15.64 -2.52 4.21
N ARG A 24 -15.62 -1.65 3.18
CA ARG A 24 -16.42 -1.84 1.96
C ARG A 24 -16.04 -3.12 1.22
N ALA A 25 -14.75 -3.40 1.08
CA ALA A 25 -14.26 -4.60 0.40
C ALA A 25 -14.65 -5.90 1.14
N GLU A 26 -14.57 -5.93 2.47
CA GLU A 26 -15.04 -7.07 3.27
C GLU A 26 -16.57 -7.22 3.19
N SER A 27 -17.32 -6.11 3.19
CA SER A 27 -18.79 -6.14 3.03
C SER A 27 -19.21 -6.65 1.65
N ALA A 28 -18.53 -6.22 0.59
CA ALA A 28 -18.78 -6.70 -0.77
C ALA A 28 -18.51 -8.21 -0.90
N LEU A 29 -17.37 -8.67 -0.36
CA LEU A 29 -17.05 -10.09 -0.31
C LEU A 29 -18.12 -10.88 0.46
N ARG A 30 -18.54 -10.37 1.61
CA ARG A 30 -19.55 -11.02 2.45
C ARG A 30 -20.88 -11.16 1.72
N ALA A 31 -21.38 -10.09 1.11
CA ALA A 31 -22.62 -10.11 0.34
C ALA A 31 -22.55 -11.08 -0.84
N TRP A 32 -21.41 -11.12 -1.53
CA TRP A 32 -21.19 -12.07 -2.63
C TRP A 32 -21.19 -13.53 -2.14
N LEU A 33 -20.54 -13.82 -1.01
CA LEU A 33 -20.53 -15.16 -0.42
C LEU A 33 -21.93 -15.60 0.01
N GLU A 34 -22.75 -14.69 0.54
CA GLU A 34 -24.15 -14.99 0.89
C GLU A 34 -25.01 -15.35 -0.31
N ALA A 35 -24.76 -14.73 -1.47
CA ALA A 35 -25.48 -14.98 -2.70
C ALA A 35 -24.97 -16.23 -3.46
N GLU A 36 -23.65 -16.37 -3.62
CA GLU A 36 -23.03 -17.34 -4.53
C GLU A 36 -22.46 -18.58 -3.82
N ALA A 37 -22.20 -18.48 -2.51
CA ALA A 37 -21.61 -19.55 -1.70
C ALA A 37 -22.18 -19.58 -0.27
N PRO A 38 -23.51 -19.74 -0.09
CA PRO A 38 -24.19 -19.60 1.20
C PRO A 38 -23.65 -20.54 2.28
N GLU A 39 -23.11 -21.71 1.93
CA GLU A 39 -22.49 -22.60 2.90
C GLU A 39 -21.20 -22.05 3.50
N ILE A 40 -20.40 -21.28 2.72
CA ILE A 40 -19.24 -20.55 3.27
C ILE A 40 -19.75 -19.47 4.21
N ALA A 41 -20.71 -18.66 3.76
CA ALA A 41 -21.26 -17.57 4.56
C ALA A 41 -21.88 -18.07 5.88
N ARG A 42 -22.52 -19.25 5.87
CA ARG A 42 -23.09 -19.88 7.08
C ARG A 42 -22.02 -20.40 8.04
N ARG A 43 -20.93 -20.97 7.53
CA ARG A 43 -19.89 -21.64 8.34
C ARG A 43 -18.79 -20.69 8.81
N PHE A 44 -18.51 -19.64 8.06
CA PHE A 44 -17.42 -18.73 8.31
C PHE A 44 -17.91 -17.29 8.49
N THR A 45 -17.69 -16.72 9.65
CA THR A 45 -17.80 -15.28 9.87
C THR A 45 -16.61 -14.54 9.24
N THR A 46 -16.69 -13.21 9.15
CA THR A 46 -15.54 -12.37 8.74
C THR A 46 -14.32 -12.60 9.64
N ALA A 47 -14.54 -12.81 10.96
CA ALA A 47 -13.47 -13.12 11.91
C ALA A 47 -12.84 -14.50 11.63
N ASP A 48 -13.65 -15.50 11.22
CA ASP A 48 -13.13 -16.82 10.83
C ASP A 48 -12.26 -16.75 9.58
N LEU A 49 -12.70 -16.01 8.57
CA LEU A 49 -11.90 -15.79 7.36
C LEU A 49 -10.61 -15.02 7.68
N THR A 50 -10.64 -14.11 8.65
CA THR A 50 -9.43 -13.43 9.13
C THR A 50 -8.48 -14.42 9.82
N ARG A 51 -8.99 -15.32 10.68
CA ARG A 51 -8.16 -16.38 11.29
C ARG A 51 -7.54 -17.31 10.24
N LEU A 52 -8.29 -17.67 9.20
CA LEU A 52 -7.73 -18.45 8.09
C LEU A 52 -6.60 -17.72 7.37
N ARG A 53 -6.71 -16.42 7.14
CA ARG A 53 -5.62 -15.62 6.56
C ARG A 53 -4.36 -15.63 7.44
N LEU A 54 -4.51 -15.46 8.75
CA LEU A 54 -3.40 -15.54 9.70
C LEU A 54 -2.74 -16.93 9.71
N SER A 55 -3.55 -18.01 9.66
CA SER A 55 -3.03 -19.38 9.54
C SER A 55 -2.24 -19.59 8.24
N VAL A 56 -2.79 -19.14 7.09
CA VAL A 56 -2.09 -19.22 5.80
C VAL A 56 -0.77 -18.46 5.82
N ALA A 57 -0.75 -17.24 6.37
CA ALA A 57 0.46 -16.44 6.48
C ALA A 57 1.53 -17.13 7.35
N ALA A 58 1.13 -17.71 8.49
CA ALA A 58 2.02 -18.45 9.39
C ALA A 58 2.58 -19.73 8.75
N GLU A 59 1.76 -20.45 7.98
CA GLU A 59 2.16 -21.68 7.28
C GLU A 59 2.98 -21.42 6.01
N SER A 60 2.92 -20.20 5.48
CA SER A 60 3.62 -19.80 4.25
C SER A 60 4.48 -18.55 4.48
N PRO A 61 5.48 -18.58 5.37
CA PRO A 61 6.25 -17.40 5.77
C PRO A 61 6.97 -16.73 4.60
N THR A 62 7.38 -17.49 3.58
CA THR A 62 8.01 -16.97 2.36
C THR A 62 7.06 -16.22 1.44
N ARG A 63 5.74 -16.35 1.66
CA ARG A 63 4.67 -15.68 0.88
C ARG A 63 3.73 -14.84 1.75
N ALA A 64 4.01 -14.70 3.03
CA ALA A 64 3.16 -13.95 3.97
C ALA A 64 3.01 -12.47 3.58
N HIS A 65 3.98 -11.92 2.85
CA HIS A 65 3.96 -10.56 2.30
C HIS A 65 2.99 -10.41 1.11
N ASP A 66 2.62 -11.48 0.42
CA ASP A 66 1.66 -11.48 -0.69
C ASP A 66 0.22 -11.59 -0.15
N LEU A 67 -0.39 -10.44 0.15
CA LEU A 67 -1.74 -10.37 0.71
C LEU A 67 -2.80 -10.95 -0.24
N SER A 68 -2.55 -10.93 -1.54
CA SER A 68 -3.45 -11.53 -2.54
C SER A 68 -3.42 -13.06 -2.44
N PHE A 69 -2.23 -13.65 -2.37
CA PHE A 69 -2.07 -15.08 -2.13
C PHE A 69 -2.70 -15.50 -0.80
N VAL A 70 -2.37 -14.79 0.28
CA VAL A 70 -2.87 -15.13 1.63
C VAL A 70 -4.40 -15.15 1.65
N ARG A 71 -5.05 -14.13 1.05
CA ARG A 71 -6.51 -14.06 1.00
C ARG A 71 -7.12 -15.13 0.11
N THR A 72 -6.58 -15.32 -1.09
CA THR A 72 -7.09 -16.33 -2.03
C THR A 72 -6.98 -17.74 -1.46
N GLU A 73 -5.85 -18.07 -0.83
CA GLU A 73 -5.67 -19.38 -0.21
C GLU A 73 -6.59 -19.60 1.00
N ALA A 74 -6.82 -18.56 1.81
CA ALA A 74 -7.80 -18.63 2.90
C ALA A 74 -9.23 -18.88 2.37
N LEU A 75 -9.62 -18.21 1.28
CA LEU A 75 -10.91 -18.43 0.60
C LEU A 75 -10.99 -19.83 0.01
N ARG A 76 -9.91 -20.36 -0.55
CA ARG A 76 -9.82 -21.72 -1.09
C ARG A 76 -10.04 -22.78 0.01
N ARG A 77 -9.41 -22.59 1.18
CA ARG A 77 -9.63 -23.46 2.35
C ARG A 77 -11.09 -23.42 2.82
N ALA A 78 -11.69 -22.21 2.88
CA ALA A 78 -13.10 -22.08 3.23
C ALA A 78 -14.03 -22.75 2.20
N ALA A 79 -13.72 -22.61 0.90
CA ALA A 79 -14.48 -23.26 -0.18
C ALA A 79 -14.45 -24.78 -0.06
N ARG A 80 -13.27 -25.38 0.06
CA ARG A 80 -13.11 -26.83 0.26
C ARG A 80 -13.86 -27.34 1.49
N ALA A 81 -13.75 -26.65 2.62
CA ALA A 81 -14.44 -27.01 3.86
C ALA A 81 -15.96 -26.95 3.73
N ALA A 82 -16.47 -26.09 2.83
CA ALA A 82 -17.91 -25.94 2.56
C ALA A 82 -18.42 -26.77 1.36
N GLY A 83 -17.54 -27.57 0.72
CA GLY A 83 -17.90 -28.45 -0.39
C GLY A 83 -17.94 -27.78 -1.77
N TYR A 84 -17.33 -26.60 -1.91
CA TYR A 84 -17.16 -25.91 -3.18
C TYR A 84 -15.80 -26.22 -3.83
N ASP A 85 -15.69 -25.97 -5.13
CA ASP A 85 -14.43 -26.09 -5.85
C ASP A 85 -13.48 -24.91 -5.58
N ASP A 86 -12.21 -25.09 -5.94
CA ASP A 86 -11.16 -24.11 -5.73
C ASP A 86 -11.34 -22.84 -6.57
N ALA A 87 -12.00 -22.93 -7.74
CA ALA A 87 -12.22 -21.79 -8.64
C ALA A 87 -13.13 -20.72 -8.01
N LEU A 88 -13.93 -21.09 -7.01
CA LEU A 88 -14.75 -20.14 -6.26
C LEU A 88 -13.88 -19.12 -5.53
N ALA A 89 -12.71 -19.51 -5.03
CA ALA A 89 -11.81 -18.61 -4.30
C ALA A 89 -11.33 -17.44 -5.16
N GLU A 90 -11.00 -17.70 -6.42
CA GLU A 90 -10.56 -16.67 -7.36
C GLU A 90 -11.70 -15.66 -7.66
N ARG A 91 -12.92 -16.16 -7.82
CA ARG A 91 -14.11 -15.31 -8.04
C ARG A 91 -14.39 -14.44 -6.81
N ALA A 92 -14.39 -15.03 -5.63
CA ALA A 92 -14.57 -14.33 -4.35
C ALA A 92 -13.48 -13.27 -4.12
N PHE A 93 -12.22 -13.63 -4.38
CA PHE A 93 -11.10 -12.68 -4.28
C PHE A 93 -11.23 -11.53 -5.28
N SER A 94 -11.68 -11.79 -6.51
CA SER A 94 -11.90 -10.74 -7.52
C SER A 94 -12.92 -9.70 -7.06
N VAL A 95 -14.00 -10.13 -6.37
CA VAL A 95 -14.99 -9.20 -5.79
C VAL A 95 -14.35 -8.33 -4.72
N PHE A 96 -13.62 -8.94 -3.78
CA PHE A 96 -12.89 -8.20 -2.76
C PHE A 96 -11.91 -7.20 -3.39
N LEU A 97 -11.09 -7.64 -4.34
CA LEU A 97 -10.04 -6.82 -4.97
C LEU A 97 -10.63 -5.66 -5.78
N SER A 98 -11.77 -5.86 -6.42
CA SER A 98 -12.49 -4.79 -7.10
C SER A 98 -12.90 -3.68 -6.12
N ALA A 99 -13.57 -4.05 -5.02
CA ALA A 99 -13.99 -3.10 -4.00
C ALA A 99 -12.78 -2.49 -3.24
N ARG A 100 -11.67 -3.23 -3.08
CA ARG A 100 -10.43 -2.74 -2.49
C ARG A 100 -9.76 -1.64 -3.31
N ASN A 101 -10.00 -1.62 -4.61
CA ASN A 101 -9.48 -0.60 -5.52
C ASN A 101 -10.46 0.55 -5.77
N ASP A 102 -11.68 0.46 -5.25
CA ASP A 102 -12.65 1.56 -5.25
C ASP A 102 -12.35 2.51 -4.09
N VAL A 103 -11.30 3.28 -4.25
CA VAL A 103 -10.80 4.22 -3.25
C VAL A 103 -11.36 5.64 -3.49
N VAL A 104 -11.49 6.38 -2.40
CA VAL A 104 -11.75 7.83 -2.44
C VAL A 104 -10.48 8.52 -1.95
N PRO A 105 -9.64 9.06 -2.85
CA PRO A 105 -8.45 9.81 -2.46
C PRO A 105 -8.80 11.02 -1.60
N TYR A 106 -7.89 11.45 -0.73
CA TYR A 106 -8.05 12.74 -0.05
C TYR A 106 -8.19 13.86 -1.08
N ALA A 107 -8.94 14.90 -0.74
CA ALA A 107 -9.38 15.91 -1.69
C ALA A 107 -8.25 16.61 -2.46
N GLU A 108 -7.11 16.83 -1.80
CA GLU A 108 -5.94 17.47 -2.39
C GLU A 108 -5.10 16.52 -3.29
N VAL A 109 -5.24 15.20 -3.13
CA VAL A 109 -4.36 14.21 -3.75
C VAL A 109 -4.33 14.27 -5.28
N PRO A 110 -5.47 14.25 -6.01
CA PRO A 110 -5.41 14.18 -7.47
C PRO A 110 -4.71 15.40 -8.11
N ALA A 111 -5.02 16.59 -7.60
CA ALA A 111 -4.45 17.83 -8.12
C ALA A 111 -2.96 17.96 -7.78
N THR A 112 -2.59 17.60 -6.55
CA THR A 112 -1.19 17.69 -6.09
C THR A 112 -0.30 16.65 -6.76
N LEU A 113 -0.79 15.40 -6.95
CA LEU A 113 -0.07 14.40 -7.73
C LEU A 113 0.22 14.88 -9.16
N ALA A 114 -0.75 15.57 -9.81
CA ALA A 114 -0.52 16.12 -11.14
C ALA A 114 0.60 17.18 -11.17
N ARG A 115 0.63 18.08 -10.16
CA ARG A 115 1.69 19.10 -10.05
C ARG A 115 3.05 18.50 -9.71
N LEU A 116 3.10 17.51 -8.83
CA LEU A 116 4.34 16.79 -8.49
C LEU A 116 4.88 15.99 -9.69
N ALA A 117 4.02 15.27 -10.41
CA ALA A 117 4.40 14.47 -11.58
C ALA A 117 4.94 15.32 -12.75
N ALA A 118 4.54 16.59 -12.84
CA ALA A 118 5.10 17.55 -13.79
C ALA A 118 6.54 17.98 -13.46
N ARG A 119 7.01 17.72 -12.24
CA ARG A 119 8.34 18.16 -11.74
C ARG A 119 9.31 17.00 -11.55
N LEU A 120 8.84 15.86 -11.10
CA LEU A 120 9.65 14.68 -10.78
C LEU A 120 8.88 13.39 -11.10
N PRO A 121 9.58 12.30 -11.48
CA PRO A 121 8.97 10.99 -11.56
C PRO A 121 8.46 10.52 -10.20
N LEU A 122 7.21 10.06 -10.19
CA LEU A 122 6.56 9.49 -9.01
C LEU A 122 6.48 7.97 -9.12
N TYR A 123 6.75 7.29 -8.04
CA TYR A 123 6.67 5.83 -7.90
C TYR A 123 5.73 5.49 -6.75
N ALA A 124 4.93 4.44 -6.90
CA ALA A 124 4.18 3.88 -5.79
C ALA A 124 4.99 2.75 -5.13
N LEU A 125 4.96 2.66 -3.80
CA LEU A 125 5.63 1.61 -3.03
C LEU A 125 4.72 1.15 -1.89
N SER A 126 4.03 0.01 -2.05
CA SER A 126 2.98 -0.41 -1.13
C SER A 126 3.18 -1.83 -0.60
N ASN A 127 2.83 -2.03 0.69
CA ASN A 127 2.68 -3.36 1.27
C ASN A 127 1.32 -3.99 0.94
N GLY A 128 0.36 -3.16 0.50
CA GLY A 128 -0.99 -3.58 0.15
C GLY A 128 -1.10 -4.15 -1.27
N ASN A 129 -2.31 -4.55 -1.61
CA ASN A 129 -2.68 -5.01 -2.96
C ASN A 129 -3.60 -4.02 -3.70
N ALA A 130 -3.63 -2.76 -3.27
CA ALA A 130 -4.22 -1.68 -4.06
C ALA A 130 -3.32 -1.37 -5.26
N CYS A 131 -3.96 -1.07 -6.39
CA CYS A 131 -3.27 -0.77 -7.64
C CYS A 131 -3.61 0.67 -8.06
N VAL A 132 -2.60 1.52 -8.18
CA VAL A 132 -2.79 2.95 -8.54
C VAL A 132 -3.54 3.13 -9.86
N TRP A 133 -3.40 2.21 -10.82
CA TRP A 133 -4.12 2.26 -12.09
C TRP A 133 -5.60 1.96 -11.91
N ARG A 134 -5.95 0.97 -11.09
CA ARG A 134 -7.35 0.65 -10.75
C ARG A 134 -7.98 1.71 -9.86
N ALA A 135 -7.19 2.35 -9.02
CA ALA A 135 -7.59 3.49 -8.19
C ALA A 135 -7.77 4.81 -8.98
N GLY A 136 -7.54 4.80 -10.31
CA GLY A 136 -7.69 5.98 -11.17
C GLY A 136 -6.56 7.01 -11.07
N LEU A 137 -5.49 6.72 -10.32
CA LEU A 137 -4.35 7.62 -10.09
C LEU A 137 -3.12 7.27 -10.96
N GLY A 138 -3.14 6.16 -11.68
CA GLY A 138 -1.98 5.60 -12.39
C GLY A 138 -1.31 6.54 -13.37
N ARG A 139 -2.05 7.50 -13.96
CA ARG A 139 -1.50 8.48 -14.90
C ARG A 139 -0.40 9.38 -14.30
N HIS A 140 -0.31 9.46 -12.96
CA HIS A 140 0.67 10.27 -12.26
C HIS A 140 1.95 9.50 -11.90
N PHE A 141 1.92 8.18 -12.01
CA PHE A 141 3.02 7.31 -11.60
C PHE A 141 3.76 6.73 -12.81
N VAL A 142 5.08 6.73 -12.72
CA VAL A 142 5.96 6.05 -13.70
C VAL A 142 5.86 4.54 -13.54
N ALA A 143 5.86 4.07 -12.29
CA ALA A 143 5.72 2.66 -11.96
C ALA A 143 5.21 2.48 -10.52
N ALA A 144 4.79 1.26 -10.21
CA ALA A 144 4.46 0.82 -8.86
C ALA A 144 5.24 -0.45 -8.51
N VAL A 145 5.68 -0.51 -7.27
CA VAL A 145 6.29 -1.69 -6.66
C VAL A 145 5.40 -2.08 -5.48
N ASP A 146 4.99 -3.32 -5.43
CA ASP A 146 4.23 -3.88 -4.31
C ASP A 146 4.99 -5.05 -3.65
N ALA A 147 4.53 -5.43 -2.47
CA ALA A 147 5.17 -6.48 -1.70
C ALA A 147 5.17 -7.83 -2.43
N ALA A 148 4.11 -8.16 -3.16
CA ALA A 148 4.00 -9.42 -3.91
C ALA A 148 5.03 -9.47 -5.04
N GLY A 149 5.14 -8.40 -5.84
CA GLY A 149 6.11 -8.29 -6.94
C GLY A 149 7.56 -8.17 -6.49
N ALA A 150 7.81 -7.58 -5.32
CA ALA A 150 9.16 -7.46 -4.75
C ALA A 150 9.61 -8.73 -3.98
N GLY A 151 8.69 -9.63 -3.65
CA GLY A 151 8.96 -10.79 -2.81
C GLY A 151 9.23 -10.44 -1.34
N ALA A 152 8.91 -9.22 -0.91
CA ALA A 152 9.11 -8.72 0.45
C ALA A 152 8.25 -7.48 0.69
N ALA A 153 7.81 -7.27 1.94
CA ALA A 153 7.08 -6.08 2.37
C ALA A 153 8.02 -5.09 3.08
N LYS A 154 7.75 -3.80 3.02
CA LYS A 154 8.40 -2.80 3.90
C LYS A 154 8.25 -3.24 5.38
N PRO A 155 9.26 -3.15 6.23
CA PRO A 155 10.54 -2.46 6.06
C PRO A 155 11.67 -3.31 5.46
N ASP A 156 11.41 -4.50 4.91
CA ASP A 156 12.45 -5.35 4.32
C ASP A 156 13.21 -4.59 3.21
N PRO A 157 14.56 -4.59 3.20
CA PRO A 157 15.34 -3.82 2.23
C PRO A 157 15.13 -4.25 0.78
N ARG A 158 14.65 -5.47 0.53
CA ARG A 158 14.42 -5.99 -0.84
C ARG A 158 13.38 -5.18 -1.61
N ILE A 159 12.31 -4.70 -0.95
CA ILE A 159 11.29 -3.90 -1.63
C ILE A 159 11.84 -2.53 -2.03
N PHE A 160 12.69 -1.92 -1.21
CA PHE A 160 13.36 -0.65 -1.54
C PHE A 160 14.43 -0.85 -2.62
N ALA A 161 15.18 -1.95 -2.60
CA ALA A 161 16.11 -2.31 -3.67
C ALA A 161 15.36 -2.43 -5.01
N ARG A 162 14.19 -3.09 -5.01
CA ARG A 162 13.35 -3.20 -6.21
C ARG A 162 12.86 -1.83 -6.70
N LEU A 163 12.48 -0.94 -5.78
CA LEU A 163 12.13 0.45 -6.14
C LEU A 163 13.32 1.16 -6.81
N LEU A 164 14.52 1.05 -6.25
CA LEU A 164 15.72 1.71 -6.79
C LEU A 164 16.15 1.16 -8.15
N GLU A 165 15.99 -0.14 -8.39
CA GLU A 165 16.17 -0.75 -9.71
C GLU A 165 15.22 -0.13 -10.75
N VAL A 166 13.94 0.00 -10.41
CA VAL A 166 12.92 0.57 -11.29
C VAL A 166 13.13 2.07 -11.49
N ALA A 167 13.48 2.80 -10.44
CA ALA A 167 13.71 4.24 -10.50
C ALA A 167 15.02 4.60 -11.22
N ALA A 168 16.01 3.72 -11.21
CA ALA A 168 17.33 3.90 -11.83
C ALA A 168 18.04 5.19 -11.37
N VAL A 169 17.88 5.56 -10.09
CA VAL A 169 18.52 6.72 -9.47
C VAL A 169 19.16 6.34 -8.12
N PRO A 170 20.20 7.07 -7.66
CA PRO A 170 20.79 6.82 -6.35
C PRO A 170 19.75 6.94 -5.21
N ALA A 171 19.86 6.10 -4.18
CA ALA A 171 18.95 6.10 -3.04
C ALA A 171 18.82 7.49 -2.39
N ALA A 172 19.94 8.19 -2.17
CA ALA A 172 19.98 9.54 -1.59
C ALA A 172 19.28 10.62 -2.45
N SER A 173 18.91 10.30 -3.70
CA SER A 173 18.14 11.16 -4.61
C SER A 173 16.64 10.83 -4.63
N VAL A 174 16.19 9.86 -3.85
CA VAL A 174 14.77 9.49 -3.72
C VAL A 174 14.22 9.96 -2.38
N LEU A 175 13.08 10.63 -2.38
CA LEU A 175 12.29 10.92 -1.19
C LEU A 175 11.16 9.89 -1.11
N HIS A 176 11.19 9.03 -0.09
CA HIS A 176 10.06 8.15 0.23
C HIS A 176 9.10 8.83 1.21
N VAL A 177 7.81 8.73 0.93
CA VAL A 177 6.73 9.34 1.69
C VAL A 177 5.74 8.27 2.11
N GLY A 178 5.44 8.16 3.40
CA GLY A 178 4.44 7.24 3.93
C GLY A 178 4.06 7.55 5.37
N ASP A 179 3.02 6.90 5.88
CA ASP A 179 2.44 7.17 7.20
C ASP A 179 3.02 6.28 8.30
N ASP A 180 3.58 5.13 7.96
CA ASP A 180 4.06 4.16 8.95
C ASP A 180 5.52 4.42 9.35
N ALA A 181 5.73 4.63 10.66
CA ALA A 181 7.06 4.94 11.21
C ALA A 181 8.08 3.80 11.02
N GLU A 182 7.65 2.54 11.01
CA GLU A 182 8.51 1.37 10.80
C GLU A 182 8.67 1.05 9.33
N ALA A 183 7.55 0.79 8.65
CA ALA A 183 7.56 0.32 7.28
C ALA A 183 8.13 1.38 6.33
N ASP A 184 7.65 2.63 6.44
CA ASP A 184 8.05 3.68 5.50
C ASP A 184 9.29 4.42 5.95
N VAL A 185 9.31 4.94 7.20
CA VAL A 185 10.41 5.83 7.61
C VAL A 185 11.66 5.03 7.94
N ALA A 186 11.57 4.06 8.87
CA ALA A 186 12.75 3.28 9.26
C ALA A 186 13.26 2.41 8.09
N GLY A 187 12.34 1.77 7.34
CA GLY A 187 12.71 0.94 6.19
C GLY A 187 13.40 1.72 5.07
N ALA A 188 12.82 2.86 4.64
CA ALA A 188 13.41 3.70 3.60
C ALA A 188 14.76 4.28 4.03
N ARG A 189 14.87 4.73 5.29
CA ARG A 189 16.13 5.25 5.85
C ARG A 189 17.22 4.19 5.86
N ALA A 190 16.88 2.95 6.27
CA ALA A 190 17.83 1.84 6.26
C ALA A 190 18.33 1.49 4.84
N ALA A 191 17.48 1.75 3.81
CA ALA A 191 17.85 1.61 2.41
C ALA A 191 18.56 2.84 1.81
N GLY A 192 18.84 3.88 2.62
CA GLY A 192 19.56 5.08 2.21
C GLY A 192 18.72 6.13 1.48
N LEU A 193 17.39 6.01 1.51
CA LEU A 193 16.49 7.02 0.96
C LEU A 193 16.30 8.16 1.94
N ARG A 194 15.89 9.32 1.43
CA ARG A 194 15.32 10.40 2.25
C ARG A 194 13.89 10.04 2.64
N THR A 195 13.45 10.53 3.80
CA THR A 195 12.17 10.17 4.38
C THR A 195 11.31 11.39 4.67
N ALA A 196 10.04 11.33 4.28
CA ALA A 196 9.01 12.27 4.75
C ALA A 196 7.88 11.48 5.39
N TRP A 197 7.64 11.70 6.65
CA TRP A 197 6.54 11.09 7.36
C TRP A 197 5.24 11.84 7.08
N MET A 198 4.24 11.11 6.56
CA MET A 198 2.90 11.62 6.34
C MET A 198 2.11 11.53 7.65
N ASN A 199 2.03 12.62 8.38
CA ASN A 199 1.32 12.71 9.65
C ASN A 199 -0.01 13.45 9.52
N ARG A 200 -1.00 12.81 8.92
CA ARG A 200 -2.34 13.39 8.70
C ARG A 200 -3.13 13.64 9.99
N THR A 201 -2.81 12.91 11.04
CA THR A 201 -3.56 12.93 12.30
C THR A 201 -2.97 13.84 13.37
N GLY A 202 -1.76 14.37 13.15
CA GLY A 202 -1.03 15.14 14.16
C GLY A 202 -0.54 14.28 15.34
N THR A 203 -0.37 12.98 15.13
CA THR A 203 0.13 12.06 16.16
C THR A 203 1.59 12.38 16.47
N PRO A 204 2.04 12.38 17.74
CA PRO A 204 3.44 12.55 18.06
C PRO A 204 4.31 11.44 17.46
N TRP A 205 5.51 11.81 16.97
CA TRP A 205 6.49 10.83 16.53
C TRP A 205 6.90 9.90 17.68
N PRO A 206 7.03 8.57 17.47
CA PRO A 206 7.50 7.64 18.48
C PRO A 206 8.91 8.01 18.97
N ALA A 207 9.03 8.37 20.24
CA ALA A 207 10.28 8.92 20.81
C ALA A 207 11.47 7.94 20.78
N GLU A 208 11.18 6.65 20.74
CA GLU A 208 12.17 5.55 20.66
C GLU A 208 12.76 5.35 19.28
N ARG A 209 12.23 6.02 18.25
CA ARG A 209 12.67 5.89 16.86
C ARG A 209 13.47 7.10 16.39
N PRO A 210 14.48 6.90 15.55
CA PRO A 210 15.13 8.00 14.85
C PRO A 210 14.09 8.80 14.05
N PRO A 211 14.07 10.15 14.16
CA PRO A 211 13.05 10.96 13.48
C PRO A 211 13.16 10.87 11.95
N PRO A 212 12.08 11.12 11.20
CA PRO A 212 12.14 11.28 9.74
C PRO A 212 12.98 12.51 9.38
N ASP A 213 13.43 12.58 8.12
CA ASP A 213 14.14 13.80 7.65
C ASP A 213 13.15 14.98 7.55
N TYR A 214 11.88 14.69 7.24
CA TYR A 214 10.79 15.66 7.14
C TYR A 214 9.49 15.08 7.68
N GLU A 215 8.63 15.97 8.18
CA GLU A 215 7.23 15.67 8.55
C GLU A 215 6.30 16.56 7.73
N ILE A 216 5.22 15.98 7.22
CA ILE A 216 4.21 16.66 6.41
C ILE A 216 2.82 16.18 6.84
N ALA A 217 1.82 17.07 6.81
CA ALA A 217 0.46 16.74 7.20
C ALA A 217 -0.42 16.28 6.03
N ASP A 218 -0.04 16.62 4.80
CA ASP A 218 -0.82 16.35 3.58
C ASP A 218 0.09 16.39 2.34
N LEU A 219 -0.50 16.08 1.18
CA LEU A 219 0.25 16.13 -0.07
C LEU A 219 0.64 17.55 -0.53
N GLU A 220 -0.11 18.57 -0.12
CA GLU A 220 0.30 19.97 -0.38
C GLU A 220 1.57 20.33 0.40
N GLY A 221 1.72 19.81 1.63
CA GLY A 221 2.96 19.88 2.39
C GLY A 221 4.13 19.22 1.67
N LEU A 222 3.87 18.07 1.03
CA LEU A 222 4.89 17.42 0.18
C LEU A 222 5.26 18.29 -1.02
N GLU A 223 4.29 18.91 -1.68
CA GLU A 223 4.57 19.78 -2.83
C GLU A 223 5.46 20.96 -2.44
N ARG A 224 5.15 21.62 -1.32
CA ARG A 224 5.99 22.70 -0.75
C ARG A 224 7.40 22.20 -0.42
N LEU A 225 7.51 21.03 0.21
CA LEU A 225 8.80 20.41 0.52
C LEU A 225 9.62 20.13 -0.74
N VAL A 226 9.01 19.51 -1.76
CA VAL A 226 9.66 19.24 -3.05
C VAL A 226 10.09 20.57 -3.71
N GLY A 227 9.28 21.63 -3.61
CA GLY A 227 9.63 22.97 -4.06
C GLY A 227 10.96 23.44 -3.48
N ARG A 228 11.08 23.43 -2.16
CA ARG A 228 12.32 23.81 -1.45
C ARG A 228 13.51 22.93 -1.84
N LEU A 229 13.31 21.61 -1.93
CA LEU A 229 14.40 20.66 -2.27
C LEU A 229 14.91 20.81 -3.70
N LEU A 230 14.09 21.35 -4.62
CA LEU A 230 14.47 21.63 -6.00
C LEU A 230 14.99 23.08 -6.17
N GLY A 231 15.08 23.87 -5.10
CA GLY A 231 15.57 25.24 -5.14
C GLY A 231 14.58 26.25 -5.71
N ALA A 232 13.28 25.92 -5.72
CA ALA A 232 12.25 26.90 -6.04
C ALA A 232 12.14 27.92 -4.89
N PRO A 233 12.09 29.23 -5.16
CA PRO A 233 11.76 30.21 -4.11
C PRO A 233 10.32 29.94 -3.60
N ASP A 234 10.12 30.21 -2.30
CA ASP A 234 8.81 30.12 -1.62
C ASP A 234 7.78 31.05 -2.25
#